data_55a1b7d80883edc4a097d93766ea0412
#
_entry.id   55a1b7d80883edc4a097d93766ea0412
#
_cell.length_a   1.000
_cell.length_b   1.000
_cell.length_c   1.000
_cell.angle_alpha   90.00
_cell.angle_beta   90.00
_cell.angle_gamma   90.00
#
_symmetry.space_group_name_H-M   'P 1'
#
loop_
_entity.id
_entity.type
_entity.pdbx_description
1 polymer ?
#
loop_
_entity_poly.entity_id
_entity_poly.type
_entity_poly.pdbx_seq_one_letter_code
_entity_poly.pdbx_strand_id
1 'polypeptide(L)'
;MTKLMSLFLALLFSYGVAVAQNTNSPTTTERQRTTNTNSAKPAPTDTKRPDKEPKKTAPPAPQATGSEGVLAAFNALLAGIRHANVKEVMDVYWNNSQLSLFNYNGTVTKSWEQVRKNRESSYPEIKDVKLEVRDVSITMLGATGAIVTCQWTQSQTYKGAPETVSGRMTLAFKRIGTAWKAIHLHSSPDNPNPAVIPPSEQRPSPSPSPSPTP
;
A
#
# COMPACT_ATOMS: atom_id res chain seq x y z
N MET A 1 28.29 6.71 -38.66
CA MET A 1 28.99 6.39 -37.38
C MET A 1 28.33 7.20 -36.28
N THR A 2 27.31 6.64 -35.66
CA THR A 2 26.51 7.31 -34.63
C THR A 2 26.67 6.51 -33.34
N LYS A 3 27.38 7.05 -32.36
CA LYS A 3 27.64 6.44 -31.06
C LYS A 3 26.36 6.47 -30.22
N LEU A 4 25.79 5.31 -29.95
CA LEU A 4 24.78 5.12 -28.92
C LEU A 4 25.47 5.22 -27.56
N MET A 5 25.24 6.32 -26.85
CA MET A 5 25.64 6.47 -25.46
C MET A 5 24.51 5.90 -24.57
N SER A 6 24.74 4.70 -24.06
CA SER A 6 23.88 4.06 -23.06
C SER A 6 24.13 4.74 -21.72
N LEU A 7 23.18 5.58 -21.27
CA LEU A 7 23.25 6.24 -19.98
C LEU A 7 22.63 5.29 -18.94
N PHE A 8 23.49 4.54 -18.23
CA PHE A 8 23.10 3.80 -17.03
C PHE A 8 22.82 4.82 -15.91
N LEU A 9 21.54 4.99 -15.57
CA LEU A 9 21.14 5.78 -14.42
C LEU A 9 21.26 4.92 -13.16
N ALA A 10 22.38 5.05 -12.45
CA ALA A 10 22.60 4.45 -11.14
C ALA A 10 21.76 5.19 -10.09
N LEU A 11 20.72 4.55 -9.56
CA LEU A 11 20.02 5.01 -8.36
C LEU A 11 20.93 4.72 -7.13
N LEU A 12 21.67 5.72 -6.70
CA LEU A 12 22.36 5.70 -5.41
C LEU A 12 21.36 5.94 -4.28
N PHE A 13 20.88 4.87 -3.68
CA PHE A 13 20.24 4.93 -2.37
C PHE A 13 21.31 4.83 -1.29
N SER A 14 21.51 5.92 -0.55
CA SER A 14 22.36 5.95 0.65
C SER A 14 21.76 5.01 1.72
N TYR A 15 22.47 3.92 1.99
CA TYR A 15 22.17 3.04 3.12
C TYR A 15 22.70 3.65 4.41
N GLY A 16 21.80 4.16 5.22
CA GLY A 16 22.07 4.38 6.64
C GLY A 16 21.82 3.09 7.40
N VAL A 17 22.88 2.39 7.80
CA VAL A 17 22.78 1.22 8.68
C VAL A 17 22.65 1.75 10.11
N ALA A 18 21.46 1.69 10.67
CA ALA A 18 21.22 1.86 12.10
C ALA A 18 21.09 0.46 12.72
N VAL A 19 22.12 0.01 13.42
CA VAL A 19 22.09 -1.17 14.27
C VAL A 19 21.36 -0.78 15.56
N ALA A 20 20.14 -1.26 15.74
CA ALA A 20 19.44 -1.18 17.02
C ALA A 20 19.70 -2.45 17.81
N GLN A 21 20.45 -2.32 18.90
CA GLN A 21 20.64 -3.38 19.88
C GLN A 21 19.35 -3.57 20.69
N ASN A 22 18.90 -4.81 20.75
CA ASN A 22 17.78 -5.25 21.55
C ASN A 22 18.28 -5.58 22.96
N THR A 23 17.88 -4.79 23.95
CA THR A 23 18.05 -5.16 25.36
C THR A 23 16.69 -5.37 25.99
N ASN A 24 16.31 -6.65 26.10
CA ASN A 24 15.22 -7.09 26.97
C ASN A 24 15.70 -7.09 28.43
N SER A 25 14.95 -6.45 29.30
CA SER A 25 14.88 -6.83 30.73
C SER A 25 13.49 -6.53 31.27
N PRO A 26 12.91 -7.49 32.00
CA PRO A 26 11.60 -7.35 32.59
C PRO A 26 11.70 -6.73 33.98
N THR A 27 10.83 -5.80 34.31
CA THR A 27 10.62 -5.40 35.71
C THR A 27 9.15 -5.48 36.05
N THR A 28 8.90 -6.35 36.99
CA THR A 28 7.67 -6.64 37.71
C THR A 28 7.39 -5.53 38.73
N THR A 29 6.10 -5.46 39.15
CA THR A 29 5.61 -4.82 40.38
C THR A 29 5.13 -3.37 40.18
N GLU A 30 4.01 -2.91 40.63
CA GLU A 30 3.19 -3.26 41.81
C GLU A 30 1.81 -2.60 41.70
N ARG A 31 0.90 -3.24 42.31
CA ARG A 31 -0.52 -2.90 42.47
C ARG A 31 -0.67 -1.86 43.57
N GLN A 32 -1.24 -0.70 43.30
CA GLN A 32 -1.82 0.09 44.38
C GLN A 32 -3.24 0.58 44.00
N ARG A 33 -4.13 0.05 44.76
CA ARG A 33 -5.56 0.37 44.91
C ARG A 33 -5.66 1.44 45.98
N THR A 34 -6.22 2.63 45.64
CA THR A 34 -6.78 3.50 46.66
C THR A 34 -8.14 4.03 46.22
N THR A 35 -9.10 3.61 46.97
CA THR A 35 -10.45 4.20 47.13
C THR A 35 -10.30 5.56 47.80
N ASN A 36 -11.04 6.57 47.37
CA ASN A 36 -11.78 7.40 48.35
C ASN A 36 -12.88 8.27 47.73
N THR A 37 -13.92 8.22 48.42
CA THR A 37 -15.25 8.75 48.52
C THR A 37 -15.37 10.28 48.73
N ASN A 38 -16.53 10.79 48.27
CA ASN A 38 -17.41 11.87 48.86
C ASN A 38 -16.99 13.35 48.70
N SER A 39 -17.81 14.17 48.24
CA SER A 39 -19.13 14.68 48.68
C SER A 39 -19.32 16.16 48.31
N ALA A 40 -20.52 16.48 47.95
CA ALA A 40 -21.26 17.74 48.17
C ALA A 40 -21.12 18.95 47.22
N LYS A 41 -22.18 19.15 46.49
CA LYS A 41 -23.03 20.28 46.08
C LYS A 41 -22.89 21.59 46.93
N PRO A 42 -23.26 22.85 46.46
CA PRO A 42 -24.34 23.17 45.53
C PRO A 42 -24.09 24.31 44.48
N ALA A 43 -25.05 24.46 43.58
CA ALA A 43 -25.28 25.49 42.56
C ALA A 43 -25.70 26.86 43.20
N PRO A 44 -26.05 27.97 42.45
CA PRO A 44 -26.34 28.10 41.02
C PRO A 44 -25.75 29.39 40.37
N THR A 45 -25.80 29.60 39.06
CA THR A 45 -26.41 30.76 38.43
C THR A 45 -26.44 30.69 36.89
N ASP A 46 -27.58 31.04 36.36
CA ASP A 46 -27.96 31.26 34.98
C ASP A 46 -26.98 32.08 34.14
N THR A 47 -26.71 31.64 32.92
CA THR A 47 -26.56 32.53 31.77
C THR A 47 -26.96 31.81 30.49
N LYS A 48 -28.09 32.22 29.96
CA LYS A 48 -28.73 31.78 28.72
C LYS A 48 -27.85 32.08 27.51
N ARG A 49 -27.35 31.02 26.83
CA ARG A 49 -26.69 31.11 25.53
C ARG A 49 -27.57 30.45 24.49
N PRO A 50 -27.77 31.04 23.30
CA PRO A 50 -28.69 30.51 22.30
C PRO A 50 -28.17 29.16 21.79
N ASP A 51 -29.05 28.17 21.79
CA ASP A 51 -28.87 26.85 21.22
C ASP A 51 -28.52 26.96 19.73
N LYS A 52 -27.30 26.60 19.38
CA LYS A 52 -27.00 26.15 18.02
C LYS A 52 -27.39 24.69 17.96
N GLU A 53 -28.48 24.43 17.27
CA GLU A 53 -28.94 23.09 16.89
C GLU A 53 -27.79 22.27 16.32
N PRO A 54 -27.46 21.07 16.86
CA PRO A 54 -26.41 20.24 16.30
C PRO A 54 -26.88 19.77 14.93
N LYS A 55 -26.15 20.20 13.89
CA LYS A 55 -26.31 19.74 12.52
C LYS A 55 -26.24 18.20 12.52
N LYS A 56 -27.40 17.56 12.37
CA LYS A 56 -27.56 16.11 12.34
C LYS A 56 -26.71 15.56 11.20
N THR A 57 -25.53 15.07 11.53
CA THR A 57 -24.66 14.38 10.57
C THR A 57 -25.42 13.17 10.09
N ALA A 58 -25.68 13.10 8.79
CA ALA A 58 -26.32 11.94 8.17
C ALA A 58 -25.53 10.68 8.53
N PRO A 59 -26.19 9.54 8.81
CA PRO A 59 -25.50 8.28 9.05
C PRO A 59 -24.57 7.97 7.87
N PRO A 60 -23.34 7.46 8.11
CA PRO A 60 -22.47 7.03 7.03
C PRO A 60 -23.22 5.99 6.19
N ALA A 61 -23.15 6.15 4.87
CA ALA A 61 -23.74 5.18 3.94
C ALA A 61 -23.23 3.76 4.25
N PRO A 62 -24.11 2.73 4.13
CA PRO A 62 -23.68 1.35 4.36
C PRO A 62 -22.47 1.05 3.47
N GLN A 63 -21.34 0.69 4.09
CA GLN A 63 -20.16 0.30 3.32
C GLN A 63 -20.41 -1.07 2.68
N ALA A 64 -20.11 -1.19 1.39
CA ALA A 64 -20.24 -2.42 0.64
C ALA A 64 -19.52 -3.58 1.34
N THR A 65 -20.19 -4.72 1.44
CA THR A 65 -19.65 -5.92 2.09
C THR A 65 -19.21 -6.94 1.05
N GLY A 66 -18.40 -7.91 1.45
CA GLY A 66 -17.94 -8.96 0.54
C GLY A 66 -17.02 -8.45 -0.58
N SER A 67 -17.11 -9.06 -1.75
CA SER A 67 -16.24 -8.75 -2.89
C SER A 67 -16.40 -7.32 -3.42
N GLU A 68 -17.59 -6.74 -3.32
CA GLU A 68 -17.86 -5.35 -3.71
C GLU A 68 -17.07 -4.36 -2.83
N GLY A 69 -17.02 -4.61 -1.53
CA GLY A 69 -16.24 -3.79 -0.61
C GLY A 69 -14.73 -3.89 -0.86
N VAL A 70 -14.25 -5.08 -1.21
CA VAL A 70 -12.84 -5.29 -1.61
C VAL A 70 -12.55 -4.57 -2.92
N LEU A 71 -13.43 -4.69 -3.92
CA LEU A 71 -13.28 -4.00 -5.21
C LEU A 71 -13.27 -2.47 -5.02
N ALA A 72 -14.14 -1.94 -4.17
CA ALA A 72 -14.16 -0.51 -3.87
C ALA A 72 -12.84 -0.04 -3.23
N ALA A 73 -12.31 -0.80 -2.25
CA ALA A 73 -11.02 -0.49 -1.63
C ALA A 73 -9.86 -0.61 -2.63
N PHE A 74 -9.86 -1.62 -3.49
CA PHE A 74 -8.87 -1.77 -4.55
C PHE A 74 -8.90 -0.60 -5.53
N ASN A 75 -10.08 -0.20 -6.00
CA ASN A 75 -10.24 0.94 -6.90
C ASN A 75 -9.80 2.27 -6.25
N ALA A 76 -10.07 2.45 -4.94
CA ALA A 76 -9.59 3.61 -4.20
C ALA A 76 -8.05 3.66 -4.14
N LEU A 77 -7.39 2.51 -3.95
CA LEU A 77 -5.93 2.43 -4.00
C LEU A 77 -5.39 2.82 -5.38
N LEU A 78 -5.98 2.29 -6.46
CA LEU A 78 -5.58 2.63 -7.83
C LEU A 78 -5.79 4.12 -8.13
N ALA A 79 -6.88 4.71 -7.66
CA ALA A 79 -7.14 6.15 -7.80
C ALA A 79 -6.06 6.98 -7.10
N GLY A 80 -5.75 6.66 -5.85
CA GLY A 80 -4.69 7.35 -5.10
C GLY A 80 -3.30 7.25 -5.78
N ILE A 81 -3.00 6.11 -6.39
CA ILE A 81 -1.75 5.94 -7.17
C ILE A 81 -1.78 6.84 -8.42
N ARG A 82 -2.89 6.86 -9.19
CA ARG A 82 -3.04 7.70 -10.38
C ARG A 82 -2.93 9.18 -10.07
N HIS A 83 -3.44 9.61 -8.92
CA HIS A 83 -3.37 11.00 -8.47
C HIS A 83 -2.02 11.34 -7.82
N ALA A 84 -1.11 10.37 -7.65
CA ALA A 84 0.09 10.50 -6.82
C ALA A 84 -0.25 11.12 -5.44
N ASN A 85 -1.37 10.72 -4.85
CA ASN A 85 -1.89 11.27 -3.61
C ASN A 85 -1.56 10.35 -2.43
N VAL A 86 -0.64 10.80 -1.58
CA VAL A 86 -0.17 10.04 -0.41
C VAL A 86 -1.34 9.67 0.50
N LYS A 87 -2.21 10.63 0.81
CA LYS A 87 -3.32 10.39 1.74
C LYS A 87 -4.28 9.33 1.21
N GLU A 88 -4.70 9.44 -0.05
CA GLU A 88 -5.63 8.49 -0.68
C GLU A 88 -5.06 7.06 -0.66
N VAL A 89 -3.77 6.90 -1.00
CA VAL A 89 -3.09 5.59 -0.95
C VAL A 89 -3.00 5.06 0.47
N MET A 90 -2.60 5.91 1.42
CA MET A 90 -2.38 5.48 2.80
C MET A 90 -3.69 5.21 3.54
N ASP A 91 -4.80 5.82 3.13
CA ASP A 91 -6.14 5.52 3.67
C ASP A 91 -6.60 4.09 3.34
N VAL A 92 -6.09 3.48 2.26
CA VAL A 92 -6.42 2.08 1.91
C VAL A 92 -5.50 1.09 2.62
N TYR A 93 -4.23 1.41 2.84
CA TYR A 93 -3.33 0.53 3.57
C TYR A 93 -3.69 0.43 5.06
N TRP A 94 -3.46 -0.74 5.62
CA TRP A 94 -3.61 -0.99 7.05
C TRP A 94 -2.55 -0.21 7.84
N ASN A 95 -2.99 0.74 8.69
CA ASN A 95 -2.10 1.48 9.56
C ASN A 95 -1.58 0.58 10.69
N ASN A 96 -0.51 -0.18 10.39
CA ASN A 96 0.07 -1.14 11.31
C ASN A 96 1.55 -1.40 10.96
N SER A 97 2.34 -1.76 11.96
CA SER A 97 3.74 -2.14 11.78
C SER A 97 3.94 -3.46 11.02
N GLN A 98 2.90 -4.30 10.93
CA GLN A 98 2.93 -5.58 10.20
C GLN A 98 2.63 -5.42 8.70
N LEU A 99 2.24 -4.23 8.22
CA LEU A 99 2.10 -3.99 6.79
C LEU A 99 3.42 -4.31 6.08
N SER A 100 3.36 -5.07 4.99
CA SER A 100 4.53 -5.39 4.20
C SER A 100 4.24 -5.30 2.70
N LEU A 101 5.16 -4.67 1.97
CA LEU A 101 5.10 -4.55 0.52
C LEU A 101 6.36 -5.18 -0.08
N PHE A 102 6.18 -6.16 -0.94
CA PHE A 102 7.23 -6.72 -1.79
C PHE A 102 7.13 -6.01 -3.14
N ASN A 103 8.08 -5.11 -3.38
CA ASN A 103 8.03 -4.21 -4.52
C ASN A 103 8.56 -4.90 -5.78
N TYR A 104 8.09 -4.44 -6.95
CA TYR A 104 8.46 -5.01 -8.27
C TYR A 104 9.96 -4.99 -8.55
N ASN A 105 10.71 -4.12 -7.88
CA ASN A 105 12.17 -4.00 -8.01
C ASN A 105 12.95 -4.90 -7.03
N GLY A 106 12.26 -5.83 -6.35
CA GLY A 106 12.86 -6.78 -5.40
C GLY A 106 13.07 -6.21 -3.99
N THR A 107 12.79 -4.94 -3.74
CA THR A 107 12.90 -4.37 -2.38
C THR A 107 11.69 -4.73 -1.52
N VAL A 108 11.88 -4.72 -0.20
CA VAL A 108 10.81 -4.94 0.78
C VAL A 108 10.63 -3.69 1.63
N THR A 109 9.41 -3.17 1.67
CA THR A 109 9.02 -2.07 2.56
C THR A 109 8.16 -2.63 3.68
N LYS A 110 8.56 -2.43 4.92
CA LYS A 110 7.84 -2.88 6.11
C LYS A 110 7.28 -1.68 6.87
N SER A 111 6.13 -1.87 7.50
CA SER A 111 5.33 -0.90 8.27
C SER A 111 4.64 0.17 7.43
N TRP A 112 3.47 0.59 7.91
CA TRP A 112 2.70 1.68 7.34
C TRP A 112 3.49 3.00 7.31
N GLU A 113 4.22 3.29 8.38
CA GLU A 113 5.05 4.50 8.49
C GLU A 113 6.13 4.56 7.40
N GLN A 114 6.80 3.44 7.13
CA GLN A 114 7.82 3.42 6.09
C GLN A 114 7.21 3.56 4.69
N VAL A 115 6.06 2.91 4.44
CA VAL A 115 5.33 3.09 3.17
C VAL A 115 4.95 4.56 2.98
N ARG A 116 4.41 5.20 4.03
CA ARG A 116 4.05 6.63 4.00
C ARG A 116 5.26 7.50 3.66
N LYS A 117 6.36 7.36 4.37
CA LYS A 117 7.61 8.12 4.13
C LYS A 117 8.11 7.96 2.69
N ASN A 118 8.09 6.73 2.17
CA ASN A 118 8.50 6.47 0.79
C ASN A 118 7.60 7.20 -0.21
N ARG A 119 6.28 7.22 0.02
CA ARG A 119 5.33 7.94 -0.85
C ARG A 119 5.46 9.45 -0.73
N GLU A 120 5.62 9.99 0.48
CA GLU A 120 5.87 11.42 0.72
C GLU A 120 7.14 11.90 0.01
N SER A 121 8.18 11.06 -0.05
CA SER A 121 9.42 11.38 -0.76
C SER A 121 9.31 11.27 -2.28
N SER A 122 8.59 10.27 -2.81
CA SER A 122 8.60 9.99 -4.26
C SER A 122 7.49 10.71 -5.02
N TYR A 123 6.29 10.87 -4.45
CA TYR A 123 5.13 11.38 -5.16
C TYR A 123 5.27 12.84 -5.67
N PRO A 124 5.93 13.76 -4.95
CA PRO A 124 6.18 15.10 -5.49
C PRO A 124 6.98 15.13 -6.80
N GLU A 125 7.80 14.10 -7.04
CA GLU A 125 8.64 13.95 -8.22
C GLU A 125 7.95 13.20 -9.38
N ILE A 126 6.73 12.69 -9.14
CA ILE A 126 5.95 11.89 -10.10
C ILE A 126 4.87 12.76 -10.72
N LYS A 127 4.74 12.70 -12.07
CA LYS A 127 3.71 13.37 -12.85
C LYS A 127 3.14 12.44 -13.92
N ASP A 128 1.99 12.81 -14.45
CA ASP A 128 1.35 12.17 -15.61
C ASP A 128 1.14 10.66 -15.44
N VAL A 129 0.74 10.24 -14.25
CA VAL A 129 0.57 8.82 -13.94
C VAL A 129 -0.60 8.25 -14.73
N LYS A 130 -0.32 7.22 -15.53
CA LYS A 130 -1.31 6.36 -16.19
C LYS A 130 -1.11 4.96 -15.63
N LEU A 131 -2.10 4.45 -14.92
CA LEU A 131 -2.09 3.10 -14.36
C LEU A 131 -3.27 2.33 -14.95
N GLU A 132 -2.96 1.32 -15.73
CA GLU A 132 -3.91 0.36 -16.29
C GLU A 132 -3.80 -0.96 -15.54
N VAL A 133 -4.93 -1.59 -15.27
CA VAL A 133 -5.00 -2.93 -14.68
C VAL A 133 -5.91 -3.80 -15.54
N ARG A 134 -5.55 -5.06 -15.66
CA ARG A 134 -6.30 -6.09 -16.38
C ARG A 134 -6.30 -7.39 -15.62
N ASP A 135 -7.20 -8.29 -15.97
CA ASP A 135 -7.33 -9.63 -15.38
C ASP A 135 -7.49 -9.56 -13.85
N VAL A 136 -8.32 -8.61 -13.39
CA VAL A 136 -8.59 -8.44 -11.95
C VAL A 136 -9.43 -9.62 -11.47
N SER A 137 -8.90 -10.34 -10.49
CA SER A 137 -9.60 -11.44 -9.82
C SER A 137 -9.64 -11.19 -8.31
N ILE A 138 -10.80 -11.43 -7.70
CA ILE A 138 -11.02 -11.30 -6.26
C ILE A 138 -11.41 -12.66 -5.70
N THR A 139 -10.61 -13.21 -4.82
CA THR A 139 -10.88 -14.43 -4.08
C THR A 139 -11.17 -14.10 -2.63
N MET A 140 -12.38 -14.36 -2.17
CA MET A 140 -12.78 -14.16 -0.78
C MET A 140 -12.23 -15.28 0.10
N LEU A 141 -11.64 -14.93 1.23
CA LEU A 141 -11.14 -15.83 2.27
C LEU A 141 -12.04 -15.70 3.52
N GLY A 142 -13.24 -16.23 3.42
CA GLY A 142 -14.28 -16.03 4.43
C GLY A 142 -14.83 -14.60 4.43
N ALA A 143 -15.38 -14.17 5.56
CA ALA A 143 -16.07 -12.88 5.69
C ALA A 143 -15.14 -11.67 5.88
N THR A 144 -13.87 -11.90 6.21
CA THR A 144 -12.96 -10.85 6.67
C THR A 144 -11.62 -10.81 5.94
N GLY A 145 -11.38 -11.71 5.00
CA GLY A 145 -10.16 -11.78 4.21
C GLY A 145 -10.46 -11.83 2.72
N ALA A 146 -9.56 -11.32 1.90
CA ALA A 146 -9.62 -11.47 0.45
C ALA A 146 -8.22 -11.35 -0.18
N ILE A 147 -8.06 -11.99 -1.32
CA ILE A 147 -6.91 -11.82 -2.22
C ILE A 147 -7.41 -11.15 -3.51
N VAL A 148 -6.69 -10.13 -3.94
CA VAL A 148 -6.87 -9.50 -5.26
C VAL A 148 -5.62 -9.74 -6.08
N THR A 149 -5.78 -10.27 -7.29
CA THR A 149 -4.69 -10.42 -8.25
C THR A 149 -5.01 -9.63 -9.51
N CYS A 150 -4.00 -9.07 -10.16
CA CYS A 150 -4.14 -8.43 -11.46
C CYS A 150 -2.79 -8.35 -12.19
N GLN A 151 -2.87 -8.04 -13.48
CA GLN A 151 -1.76 -7.52 -14.26
C GLN A 151 -1.88 -6.00 -14.30
N TRP A 152 -0.74 -5.29 -14.34
CA TRP A 152 -0.72 -3.84 -14.35
C TRP A 152 0.34 -3.30 -15.30
N THR A 153 0.08 -2.10 -15.85
CA THR A 153 1.04 -1.30 -16.58
C THR A 153 0.94 0.13 -16.07
N GLN A 154 2.06 0.71 -15.71
CA GLN A 154 2.14 2.09 -15.24
C GLN A 154 3.13 2.88 -16.07
N SER A 155 2.68 4.01 -16.62
CA SER A 155 3.52 5.02 -17.27
C SER A 155 3.45 6.30 -16.46
N GLN A 156 4.58 6.97 -16.31
CA GLN A 156 4.67 8.22 -15.57
C GLN A 156 5.91 9.01 -15.98
N THR A 157 5.98 10.27 -15.55
CA THR A 157 7.19 11.06 -15.58
C THR A 157 7.77 11.12 -14.17
N TYR A 158 9.00 10.65 -13.99
CA TYR A 158 9.72 10.71 -12.72
C TYR A 158 10.96 11.58 -12.85
N LYS A 159 11.07 12.65 -12.05
CA LYS A 159 12.17 13.64 -12.15
C LYS A 159 12.41 14.16 -13.55
N GLY A 160 11.34 14.34 -14.32
CA GLY A 160 11.39 14.83 -15.69
C GLY A 160 11.69 13.78 -16.78
N ALA A 161 11.98 12.53 -16.41
CA ALA A 161 12.20 11.44 -17.35
C ALA A 161 10.95 10.54 -17.44
N PRO A 162 10.47 10.21 -18.66
CA PRO A 162 9.37 9.27 -18.83
C PRO A 162 9.83 7.86 -18.53
N GLU A 163 8.99 7.10 -17.82
CA GLU A 163 9.22 5.69 -17.55
C GLU A 163 7.93 4.89 -17.69
N THR A 164 8.06 3.62 -18.06
CA THR A 164 6.95 2.67 -18.15
C THR A 164 7.40 1.34 -17.59
N VAL A 165 6.58 0.77 -16.72
CA VAL A 165 6.79 -0.55 -16.13
C VAL A 165 5.51 -1.36 -16.16
N SER A 166 5.63 -2.68 -16.27
CA SER A 166 4.51 -3.60 -16.19
C SER A 166 4.84 -4.80 -15.31
N GLY A 167 3.81 -5.46 -14.82
CA GLY A 167 3.99 -6.58 -13.93
C GLY A 167 2.69 -7.22 -13.47
N ARG A 168 2.83 -8.07 -12.47
CA ARG A 168 1.74 -8.75 -11.78
C ARG A 168 1.70 -8.28 -10.35
N MET A 169 0.50 -8.23 -9.79
CA MET A 169 0.30 -7.76 -8.44
C MET A 169 -0.67 -8.68 -7.71
N THR A 170 -0.34 -8.97 -6.45
CA THR A 170 -1.21 -9.65 -5.51
C THR A 170 -1.34 -8.77 -4.27
N LEU A 171 -2.58 -8.51 -3.84
CA LEU A 171 -2.87 -7.82 -2.59
C LEU A 171 -3.68 -8.73 -1.68
N ALA A 172 -3.30 -8.78 -0.41
CA ALA A 172 -4.13 -9.33 0.63
C ALA A 172 -4.91 -8.21 1.33
N PHE A 173 -6.22 -8.36 1.40
CA PHE A 173 -7.12 -7.45 2.10
C PHE A 173 -7.66 -8.10 3.37
N LYS A 174 -7.83 -7.30 4.40
CA LYS A 174 -8.49 -7.66 5.65
C LYS A 174 -9.56 -6.64 5.99
N ARG A 175 -10.71 -7.12 6.47
CA ARG A 175 -11.75 -6.24 7.01
C ARG A 175 -11.37 -5.82 8.41
N ILE A 176 -11.20 -4.51 8.62
CA ILE A 176 -10.88 -3.89 9.91
C ILE A 176 -12.05 -2.99 10.29
N GLY A 177 -12.82 -3.39 11.27
CA GLY A 177 -14.10 -2.76 11.56
C GLY A 177 -15.05 -2.86 10.35
N THR A 178 -15.44 -1.72 9.79
CA THR A 178 -16.31 -1.64 8.60
C THR A 178 -15.53 -1.50 7.28
N ALA A 179 -14.22 -1.26 7.31
CA ALA A 179 -13.41 -0.95 6.14
C ALA A 179 -12.55 -2.15 5.70
N TRP A 180 -12.38 -2.32 4.39
CA TRP A 180 -11.38 -3.21 3.82
C TRP A 180 -10.04 -2.48 3.71
N LYS A 181 -8.97 -3.08 4.24
CA LYS A 181 -7.61 -2.54 4.25
C LYS A 181 -6.65 -3.51 3.60
N ALA A 182 -5.78 -3.01 2.72
CA ALA A 182 -4.67 -3.79 2.18
C ALA A 182 -3.62 -3.99 3.27
N ILE A 183 -3.36 -5.25 3.62
CA ILE A 183 -2.40 -5.65 4.67
C ILE A 183 -1.08 -6.14 4.09
N HIS A 184 -1.07 -6.50 2.83
CA HIS A 184 0.11 -6.93 2.09
C HIS A 184 -0.04 -6.62 0.61
N LEU A 185 1.08 -6.33 -0.04
CA LEU A 185 1.21 -6.23 -1.49
C LEU A 185 2.46 -7.00 -1.92
N HIS A 186 2.32 -7.79 -2.98
CA HIS A 186 3.44 -8.35 -3.72
C HIS A 186 3.32 -7.94 -5.19
N SER A 187 4.37 -7.39 -5.73
CA SER A 187 4.45 -7.02 -7.14
C SER A 187 5.73 -7.59 -7.76
N SER A 188 5.61 -8.16 -8.95
CA SER A 188 6.73 -8.68 -9.72
C SER A 188 6.72 -8.11 -11.14
N PRO A 189 7.87 -7.86 -11.78
CA PRO A 189 7.93 -7.40 -13.16
C PRO A 189 7.51 -8.49 -14.14
N ASP A 190 7.02 -8.09 -15.33
CA ASP A 190 6.73 -9.03 -16.43
C ASP A 190 8.03 -9.60 -17.03
N ASN A 191 9.08 -8.80 -17.08
CA ASN A 191 10.38 -9.17 -17.59
C ASN A 191 11.43 -9.20 -16.46
N PRO A 192 11.49 -10.28 -15.66
CA PRO A 192 12.56 -10.43 -14.68
C PRO A 192 13.90 -10.55 -15.42
N ASN A 193 14.97 -10.02 -14.80
CA ASN A 193 16.31 -10.16 -15.38
C ASN A 193 16.68 -11.66 -15.53
N PRO A 194 16.84 -12.19 -16.74
CA PRO A 194 17.11 -13.61 -16.95
C PRO A 194 18.42 -14.07 -16.30
N ALA A 195 19.37 -13.17 -16.05
CA ALA A 195 20.64 -13.50 -15.40
C ALA A 195 20.49 -13.94 -13.93
N VAL A 196 19.36 -13.65 -13.28
CA VAL A 196 19.07 -14.04 -11.89
C VAL A 196 18.07 -15.19 -11.79
N ILE A 197 17.58 -15.70 -12.93
CA ILE A 197 16.66 -16.83 -12.97
C ILE A 197 17.48 -18.12 -13.07
N PRO A 198 17.37 -19.06 -12.11
CA PRO A 198 18.03 -20.36 -12.20
C PRO A 198 17.62 -21.08 -13.49
N PRO A 199 18.52 -21.87 -14.12
CA PRO A 199 18.22 -22.59 -15.34
C PRO A 199 16.95 -23.46 -15.26
N SER A 200 16.66 -24.04 -14.09
CA SER A 200 15.46 -24.84 -13.84
C SER A 200 14.14 -24.05 -13.90
N GLU A 201 14.21 -22.74 -13.72
CA GLU A 201 13.06 -21.81 -13.74
C GLU A 201 12.95 -21.04 -15.07
N GLN A 202 13.93 -21.18 -15.95
CA GLN A 202 13.93 -20.50 -17.24
C GLN A 202 12.90 -21.15 -18.17
N ARG A 203 12.05 -20.32 -18.78
CA ARG A 203 11.10 -20.82 -19.77
C ARG A 203 11.86 -21.37 -20.97
N PRO A 204 11.51 -22.58 -21.49
CA PRO A 204 12.11 -23.07 -22.73
C PRO A 204 12.00 -22.03 -23.83
N SER A 205 13.09 -21.81 -24.56
CA SER A 205 13.03 -20.98 -25.75
C SER A 205 12.01 -21.55 -26.74
N PRO A 206 11.14 -20.72 -27.35
CA PRO A 206 10.22 -21.21 -28.34
C PRO A 206 11.02 -21.89 -29.44
N SER A 207 10.65 -23.12 -29.77
CA SER A 207 11.24 -23.85 -30.91
C SER A 207 11.12 -22.97 -32.16
N PRO A 208 12.18 -22.89 -32.98
CA PRO A 208 12.09 -22.16 -34.23
C PRO A 208 10.95 -22.71 -35.06
N SER A 209 10.06 -21.82 -35.50
CA SER A 209 9.01 -22.18 -36.45
C SER A 209 9.63 -22.86 -37.65
N PRO A 210 9.06 -23.95 -38.18
CA PRO A 210 9.56 -24.56 -39.38
C PRO A 210 9.53 -23.52 -40.50
N SER A 211 10.66 -23.30 -41.16
CA SER A 211 10.76 -22.45 -42.32
C SER A 211 9.75 -22.95 -43.37
N PRO A 212 9.03 -22.08 -44.07
CA PRO A 212 8.19 -22.50 -45.17
C PRO A 212 9.07 -23.19 -46.21
N THR A 213 8.75 -24.42 -46.53
CA THR A 213 9.36 -25.17 -47.62
C THR A 213 8.99 -24.48 -48.93
N PRO A 214 9.97 -24.29 -49.87
CA PRO A 214 9.75 -23.61 -51.14
C PRO A 214 8.79 -24.37 -52.07
#